data_1d38007d0e9bd0ccd31b779a8cf840b7
#
_entry.id   1d38007d0e9bd0ccd31b779a8cf840b7
#
_cell.length_a   1.000
_cell.length_b   1.000
_cell.length_c   1.000
_cell.angle_alpha   90.00
_cell.angle_beta   90.00
_cell.angle_gamma   90.00
#
_symmetry.space_group_name_H-M   'P 1'
#
loop_
_entity.id
_entity.type
_entity.pdbx_description
1 polymer ?
#
loop_
_entity_poly.entity_id
_entity_poly.type
_entity_poly.pdbx_seq_one_letter_code
_entity_poly.pdbx_strand_id
1 'polypeptide(L)'
;MATALQLRRGTTAQNNAFTGAAGELSYDTQTEALIVHDGSTAGGFEIMPSGSIIAFGGAAAPDAGWLLCDGSNVSRSTYARLFAAISTAYGTGDGSSTFGLPDLRDRVLLGKG
;
A
#
# COMPACT_ATOMS: atom_id res chain seq x y z
N MET A 1 -3.68 -15.60 -32.34
CA MET A 1 -4.34 -15.42 -31.05
C MET A 1 -3.31 -14.99 -30.00
N ALA A 2 -3.58 -13.94 -29.25
CA ALA A 2 -2.70 -13.51 -28.18
C ALA A 2 -2.88 -14.41 -26.94
N THR A 3 -1.77 -14.80 -26.32
CA THR A 3 -1.79 -15.55 -25.07
C THR A 3 -1.55 -14.57 -23.92
N ALA A 4 -2.42 -14.58 -22.90
CA ALA A 4 -2.24 -13.75 -21.72
C ALA A 4 -1.11 -14.30 -20.86
N LEU A 5 -0.17 -13.44 -20.48
CA LEU A 5 0.82 -13.73 -19.45
C LEU A 5 0.23 -13.34 -18.09
N GLN A 6 0.16 -14.28 -17.17
CA GLN A 6 -0.29 -14.03 -15.81
C GLN A 6 0.86 -14.21 -14.84
N LEU A 7 1.05 -13.22 -13.97
CA LEU A 7 1.97 -13.32 -12.85
C LEU A 7 1.33 -14.11 -11.71
N ARG A 8 2.16 -14.64 -10.81
CA ARG A 8 1.68 -15.14 -9.52
C ARG A 8 0.84 -14.07 -8.84
N ARG A 9 -0.29 -14.45 -8.29
CA ARG A 9 -1.21 -13.50 -7.66
C ARG A 9 -1.85 -14.11 -6.42
N GLY A 10 -2.26 -13.25 -5.51
CA GLY A 10 -2.94 -13.65 -4.28
C GLY A 10 -3.48 -12.45 -3.53
N THR A 11 -4.15 -12.72 -2.43
CA THR A 11 -4.57 -11.69 -1.48
C THR A 11 -3.34 -11.07 -0.81
N THR A 12 -3.51 -9.95 -0.13
CA THR A 12 -2.43 -9.34 0.66
C THR A 12 -1.84 -10.32 1.67
N ALA A 13 -2.69 -11.09 2.37
CA ALA A 13 -2.22 -12.09 3.33
C ALA A 13 -1.38 -13.20 2.66
N GLN A 14 -1.82 -13.68 1.49
CA GLN A 14 -1.10 -14.70 0.74
C GLN A 14 0.24 -14.17 0.22
N ASN A 15 0.28 -12.97 -0.31
CA ASN A 15 1.52 -12.34 -0.77
C ASN A 15 2.49 -12.11 0.38
N ASN A 16 2.01 -11.65 1.53
CA ASN A 16 2.86 -11.40 2.70
C ASN A 16 3.51 -12.67 3.26
N ALA A 17 2.91 -13.83 3.04
CA ALA A 17 3.45 -15.12 3.45
C ALA A 17 4.38 -15.76 2.40
N PHE A 18 4.44 -15.20 1.20
CA PHE A 18 5.18 -15.78 0.07
C PHE A 18 6.57 -15.16 -0.04
N THR A 19 7.59 -16.02 -0.18
CA THR A 19 8.96 -15.61 -0.49
C THR A 19 9.28 -16.05 -1.91
N GLY A 20 9.27 -15.09 -2.83
CA GLY A 20 9.57 -15.36 -4.25
C GLY A 20 11.06 -15.41 -4.53
N ALA A 21 11.44 -16.04 -5.64
CA ALA A 21 12.80 -16.03 -6.12
C ALA A 21 13.25 -14.61 -6.48
N ALA A 22 14.56 -14.37 -6.46
CA ALA A 22 15.11 -13.06 -6.84
C ALA A 22 14.67 -12.68 -8.26
N GLY A 23 14.04 -11.51 -8.41
CA GLY A 23 13.51 -11.02 -9.68
C GLY A 23 12.14 -11.58 -10.05
N GLU A 24 11.56 -12.47 -9.26
CA GLU A 24 10.18 -12.93 -9.46
C GLU A 24 9.20 -11.79 -9.13
N LEU A 25 8.11 -11.71 -9.89
CA LEU A 25 7.03 -10.74 -9.67
C LEU A 25 5.79 -11.44 -9.17
N SER A 26 5.02 -10.76 -8.32
CA SER A 26 3.68 -11.19 -7.93
C SER A 26 2.72 -10.01 -7.92
N TYR A 27 1.43 -10.31 -7.86
CA TYR A 27 0.37 -9.31 -7.91
C TYR A 27 -0.55 -9.49 -6.70
N ASP A 28 -0.75 -8.42 -5.94
CA ASP A 28 -1.71 -8.38 -4.85
C ASP A 28 -3.08 -7.98 -5.40
N THR A 29 -4.04 -8.90 -5.32
CA THR A 29 -5.37 -8.70 -5.91
C THR A 29 -6.27 -7.78 -5.07
N GLN A 30 -5.93 -7.52 -3.82
CA GLN A 30 -6.71 -6.64 -2.95
C GLN A 30 -6.28 -5.18 -3.06
N THR A 31 -4.98 -4.94 -3.20
CA THR A 31 -4.41 -3.58 -3.31
C THR A 31 -4.00 -3.21 -4.73
N GLU A 32 -4.13 -4.16 -5.67
CA GLU A 32 -3.72 -3.98 -7.06
C GLU A 32 -2.25 -3.60 -7.20
N ALA A 33 -1.42 -4.06 -6.26
CA ALA A 33 0.00 -3.75 -6.21
C ALA A 33 0.84 -4.79 -6.95
N LEU A 34 1.84 -4.33 -7.68
CA LEU A 34 2.88 -5.18 -8.24
C LEU A 34 4.04 -5.27 -7.25
N ILE A 35 4.52 -6.49 -7.00
CA ILE A 35 5.51 -6.80 -5.98
C ILE A 35 6.72 -7.45 -6.63
N VAL A 36 7.92 -7.01 -6.25
CA VAL A 36 9.21 -7.59 -6.68
C VAL A 36 9.79 -8.38 -5.52
N HIS A 37 10.31 -9.59 -5.81
CA HIS A 37 10.90 -10.47 -4.81
C HIS A 37 12.42 -10.53 -4.94
N ASP A 38 13.09 -10.73 -3.80
CA ASP A 38 14.56 -10.77 -3.69
C ASP A 38 15.11 -12.17 -3.36
N GLY A 39 14.24 -13.16 -3.25
CA GLY A 39 14.62 -14.54 -2.90
C GLY A 39 14.68 -14.81 -1.41
N SER A 40 14.51 -13.84 -0.54
CA SER A 40 14.68 -14.01 0.91
C SER A 40 13.62 -13.32 1.78
N THR A 41 13.06 -12.22 1.32
CA THR A 41 12.10 -11.43 2.09
C THR A 41 10.68 -11.89 1.85
N ALA A 42 10.01 -12.38 2.90
CA ALA A 42 8.59 -12.73 2.82
C ALA A 42 7.76 -11.49 2.48
N GLY A 43 6.85 -11.61 1.53
CA GLY A 43 6.03 -10.51 1.06
C GLY A 43 6.68 -9.61 0.01
N GLY A 44 7.98 -9.74 -0.25
CA GLY A 44 8.68 -8.92 -1.22
C GLY A 44 8.57 -7.42 -1.00
N PHE A 45 8.73 -6.66 -2.07
CA PHE A 45 8.72 -5.18 -2.04
C PHE A 45 7.73 -4.64 -3.07
N GLU A 46 6.85 -3.76 -2.66
CA GLU A 46 6.01 -3.01 -3.59
C GLU A 46 6.89 -2.08 -4.44
N ILE A 47 6.57 -1.95 -5.73
CA ILE A 47 7.30 -1.04 -6.63
C ILE A 47 7.16 0.41 -6.16
N MET A 48 5.94 0.79 -5.72
CA MET A 48 5.70 2.06 -5.04
C MET A 48 5.44 1.73 -3.56
N PRO A 49 6.37 2.03 -2.64
CA PRO A 49 6.21 1.65 -1.24
C PRO A 49 4.95 2.22 -0.60
N SER A 50 4.25 1.42 0.20
CA SER A 50 3.13 1.89 1.02
C SER A 50 3.59 3.06 1.91
N GLY A 51 2.75 4.07 2.02
CA GLY A 51 3.10 5.33 2.70
C GLY A 51 3.64 6.41 1.78
N SER A 52 3.89 6.10 0.50
CA SER A 52 4.23 7.12 -0.50
C SER A 52 3.05 8.08 -0.70
N ILE A 53 3.36 9.36 -0.85
CA ILE A 53 2.37 10.41 -1.12
C ILE A 53 2.71 11.04 -2.46
N ILE A 54 1.72 11.11 -3.35
CA ILE A 54 1.89 11.71 -4.66
C ILE A 54 0.84 12.81 -4.88
N ALA A 55 1.19 13.79 -5.71
CA ALA A 55 0.23 14.74 -6.24
C ALA A 55 -0.58 14.05 -7.35
N PHE A 56 -1.91 14.14 -7.29
CA PHE A 56 -2.79 13.52 -8.26
C PHE A 56 -3.92 14.48 -8.62
N GLY A 57 -4.15 14.70 -9.92
CA GLY A 57 -5.09 15.70 -10.42
C GLY A 57 -6.56 15.27 -10.46
N GLY A 58 -6.87 14.02 -10.12
CA GLY A 58 -8.25 13.51 -10.10
C GLY A 58 -9.00 13.88 -8.83
N ALA A 59 -10.33 13.81 -8.88
CA ALA A 59 -11.20 14.13 -7.74
C ALA A 59 -11.28 13.00 -6.70
N ALA A 60 -10.87 11.80 -7.05
CA ALA A 60 -10.87 10.61 -6.18
C ALA A 60 -9.54 9.88 -6.31
N ALA A 61 -9.25 8.98 -5.37
CA ALA A 61 -8.07 8.12 -5.47
C ALA A 61 -8.07 7.34 -6.80
N PRO A 62 -6.90 7.13 -7.43
CA PRO A 62 -6.84 6.51 -8.77
C PRO A 62 -7.35 5.07 -8.80
N ASP A 63 -7.13 4.29 -7.74
CA ASP A 63 -7.58 2.90 -7.64
C ASP A 63 -7.56 2.42 -6.19
N ALA A 64 -7.81 1.11 -5.98
CA ALA A 64 -7.90 0.51 -4.65
C ALA A 64 -6.58 0.56 -3.85
N GLY A 65 -5.44 0.74 -4.50
CA GLY A 65 -4.13 0.85 -3.84
C GLY A 65 -3.82 2.24 -3.28
N TRP A 66 -4.72 3.21 -3.44
CA TRP A 66 -4.50 4.59 -3.05
C TRP A 66 -5.64 5.13 -2.20
N LEU A 67 -5.31 5.99 -1.27
CA LEU A 67 -6.28 6.67 -0.41
C LEU A 67 -6.04 8.18 -0.47
N LEU A 68 -7.12 8.95 -0.32
CA LEU A 68 -7.01 10.40 -0.20
C LEU A 68 -6.39 10.77 1.16
N CYS A 69 -5.53 11.79 1.16
CA CYS A 69 -4.97 12.34 2.39
C CYS A 69 -5.96 13.35 2.99
N ASP A 70 -7.06 12.83 3.52
CA ASP A 70 -8.18 13.63 4.04
C ASP A 70 -8.37 13.51 5.56
N GLY A 71 -7.44 12.84 6.26
CA GLY A 71 -7.49 12.67 7.71
C GLY A 71 -8.47 11.61 8.19
N SER A 72 -9.12 10.86 7.30
CA SER A 72 -10.05 9.81 7.71
C SER A 72 -9.35 8.66 8.43
N ASN A 73 -10.12 7.91 9.22
CA ASN A 73 -9.66 6.70 9.89
C ASN A 73 -9.95 5.49 9.00
N VAL A 74 -8.95 4.62 8.87
CA VAL A 74 -9.06 3.41 8.04
C VAL A 74 -8.61 2.18 8.83
N SER A 75 -9.01 1.00 8.37
CA SER A 75 -8.76 -0.27 9.04
C SER A 75 -7.27 -0.66 9.02
N ARG A 76 -6.73 -1.03 10.18
CA ARG A 76 -5.36 -1.54 10.31
C ARG A 76 -5.17 -2.86 9.60
N SER A 77 -6.20 -3.71 9.57
CA SER A 77 -6.11 -5.03 8.92
C SER A 77 -6.25 -4.94 7.41
N THR A 78 -7.18 -4.13 6.91
CA THR A 78 -7.37 -3.93 5.46
C THR A 78 -6.15 -3.25 4.83
N TYR A 79 -5.57 -2.26 5.52
CA TYR A 79 -4.42 -1.50 5.05
C TYR A 79 -3.17 -1.81 5.88
N ALA A 80 -2.90 -3.11 6.10
CA ALA A 80 -1.84 -3.56 6.98
C ALA A 80 -0.45 -3.05 6.57
N ARG A 81 -0.15 -3.00 5.27
CA ARG A 81 1.13 -2.47 4.77
C ARG A 81 1.26 -0.98 5.04
N LEU A 82 0.18 -0.22 4.83
CA LEU A 82 0.17 1.21 5.14
C LEU A 82 0.33 1.44 6.65
N PHE A 83 -0.38 0.67 7.46
CA PHE A 83 -0.24 0.77 8.92
C PHE A 83 1.18 0.43 9.37
N ALA A 84 1.82 -0.57 8.79
CA ALA A 84 3.22 -0.88 9.06
C ALA A 84 4.16 0.28 8.71
N ALA A 85 3.85 1.02 7.63
CA ALA A 85 4.69 2.12 7.17
C ALA A 85 4.52 3.40 7.99
N ILE A 86 3.29 3.79 8.32
CA ILE A 86 3.01 5.08 8.99
C ILE A 86 2.51 4.96 10.42
N SER A 87 2.08 3.76 10.85
CA SER A 87 1.58 3.51 12.21
C SER A 87 0.50 4.54 12.60
N THR A 88 0.58 5.09 13.80
CA THR A 88 -0.37 6.08 14.33
C THR A 88 0.17 7.52 14.25
N ALA A 89 1.15 7.75 13.37
CA ALA A 89 1.80 9.06 13.25
C ALA A 89 0.81 10.20 12.96
N TYR A 90 -0.30 9.90 12.28
CA TYR A 90 -1.32 10.88 11.91
C TYR A 90 -2.65 10.70 12.66
N GLY A 91 -2.70 9.77 13.60
CA GLY A 91 -3.86 9.54 14.44
C GLY A 91 -4.00 8.08 14.86
N THR A 92 -4.48 7.88 16.08
CA THR A 92 -4.64 6.54 16.67
C THR A 92 -5.93 5.84 16.24
N GLY A 93 -6.81 6.54 15.51
CA GLY A 93 -8.13 6.00 15.19
C GLY A 93 -8.92 5.68 16.45
N ASP A 94 -9.49 4.46 16.51
CA ASP A 94 -10.17 3.95 17.72
C ASP A 94 -9.20 3.38 18.76
N GLY A 95 -7.90 3.43 18.52
CA GLY A 95 -6.86 2.93 19.41
C GLY A 95 -6.54 1.44 19.25
N SER A 96 -7.28 0.68 18.43
CA SER A 96 -7.08 -0.77 18.30
C SER A 96 -7.25 -1.31 16.88
N SER A 97 -8.24 -0.90 16.12
CA SER A 97 -8.58 -1.48 14.82
C SER A 97 -8.45 -0.51 13.64
N THR A 98 -8.36 0.78 13.90
CA THR A 98 -8.23 1.82 12.87
C THR A 98 -7.01 2.70 13.15
N PHE A 99 -6.62 3.52 12.17
CA PHE A 99 -5.56 4.52 12.30
C PHE A 99 -5.87 5.70 11.39
N GLY A 100 -5.32 6.86 11.71
CA GLY A 100 -5.56 8.09 10.96
C GLY A 100 -4.65 8.23 9.75
N LEU A 101 -5.22 8.68 8.65
CA LEU A 101 -4.49 9.11 7.46
C LEU A 101 -3.98 10.55 7.64
N PRO A 102 -2.90 10.94 6.93
CA PRO A 102 -2.52 12.35 6.86
C PRO A 102 -3.69 13.20 6.35
N ASP A 103 -3.83 14.41 6.85
CA ASP A 103 -4.76 15.39 6.32
C ASP A 103 -3.97 16.50 5.63
N LEU A 104 -3.95 16.48 4.30
CA LEU A 104 -3.22 17.43 3.48
C LEU A 104 -4.15 18.42 2.78
N ARG A 105 -5.42 18.47 3.16
CA ARG A 105 -6.37 19.43 2.60
C ARG A 105 -5.90 20.85 2.96
N ASP A 106 -5.85 21.71 1.96
CA ASP A 106 -5.36 23.08 2.09
C ASP A 106 -3.92 23.20 2.63
N ARG A 107 -3.10 22.16 2.39
CA ARG A 107 -1.70 22.10 2.84
C ARG A 107 -0.79 21.67 1.70
N VAL A 108 0.50 21.98 1.85
CA VAL A 108 1.53 21.52 0.95
C VAL A 108 2.48 20.57 1.67
N LEU A 109 3.09 19.63 0.93
CA LEU A 109 4.13 18.76 1.48
C LEU A 109 5.40 19.57 1.68
N LEU A 110 5.96 19.45 2.90
CA LEU A 110 7.24 20.06 3.24
C LEU A 110 8.17 18.97 3.77
N GLY A 111 9.38 18.88 3.22
CA GLY A 111 10.39 17.94 3.69
C GLY A 111 10.83 18.27 5.11
N LYS A 112 11.16 17.23 5.88
CA LYS A 112 11.72 17.41 7.22
C LYS A 112 13.10 18.07 7.14
N GLY A 113 13.27 19.10 7.91
CA GLY A 113 14.56 19.76 8.07
C GLY A 113 15.53 19.01 8.97
#